data_e9dd96ff607310aa142429c85891dda6
#
_entry.id   e9dd96ff607310aa142429c85891dda6
#
_cell.length_a   1.000
_cell.length_b   1.000
_cell.length_c   1.000
_cell.angle_alpha   90.00
_cell.angle_beta   90.00
_cell.angle_gamma   90.00
#
_symmetry.space_group_name_H-M   'P 1'
#
loop_
_entity.id
_entity.type
_entity.pdbx_description
1 polymer ?
#
loop_
_entity_poly.entity_id
_entity_poly.type
_entity_poly.pdbx_seq_one_letter_code
_entity_poly.pdbx_strand_id
1 'polypeptide(L)'
;NQAVAASKLGASVVMLGTVGEDAFGDQMIAALAEEGVQCEHIARSAKCPTGVALITRVKGDNFITIDSGANYSTDFDEVKTVLDALAEGGDVFLCQLECDFDTTMQALINAHERGMYTVINPAPARKLPEWVLPHLDLVVINEGECELLTGIYPEDENSTRSAMEQLIHAGVGTVAVTLGERGSMVMSQGHFFKSVPPQVSAIDTTCAGDTYIGALVAGYSRGMTLEASLETATKASALATTKVGAQQSIPYLHEL
;
A
#
# COMPACT_ATOMS: atom_id res chain seq x y z
N ASN A 1 -4.66 2.16 -6.34
CA ASN A 1 -4.54 3.46 -5.64
C ASN A 1 -3.09 3.72 -5.19
N GLN A 2 -2.44 2.76 -4.50
CA GLN A 2 -1.06 2.92 -4.00
C GLN A 2 -0.06 3.09 -5.15
N ALA A 3 -0.21 2.35 -6.25
CA ALA A 3 0.61 2.51 -7.46
C ALA A 3 0.45 3.90 -8.09
N VAL A 4 -0.79 4.37 -8.23
CA VAL A 4 -1.10 5.72 -8.73
C VAL A 4 -0.50 6.79 -7.80
N ALA A 5 -0.64 6.62 -6.49
CA ALA A 5 -0.07 7.55 -5.52
C ALA A 5 1.46 7.62 -5.63
N ALA A 6 2.12 6.46 -5.72
CA ALA A 6 3.57 6.42 -5.89
C ALA A 6 4.01 7.11 -7.19
N SER A 7 3.31 6.86 -8.31
CA SER A 7 3.61 7.49 -9.61
C SER A 7 3.42 9.00 -9.58
N LYS A 8 2.25 9.50 -9.13
CA LYS A 8 1.99 10.94 -8.99
C LYS A 8 3.00 11.67 -8.11
N LEU A 9 3.58 10.94 -7.15
CA LEU A 9 4.55 11.47 -6.19
C LEU A 9 6.00 11.20 -6.59
N GLY A 10 6.23 10.78 -7.85
CA GLY A 10 7.52 10.81 -8.51
C GLY A 10 8.31 9.51 -8.50
N ALA A 11 7.70 8.37 -8.15
CA ALA A 11 8.29 7.05 -8.36
C ALA A 11 8.10 6.56 -9.80
N SER A 12 9.04 5.77 -10.30
CA SER A 12 8.83 4.91 -11.47
C SER A 12 8.14 3.63 -11.00
N VAL A 13 6.95 3.36 -11.51
CA VAL A 13 6.09 2.26 -11.01
C VAL A 13 5.79 1.27 -12.11
N VAL A 14 6.07 -0.01 -11.85
CA VAL A 14 5.65 -1.16 -12.66
C VAL A 14 4.54 -1.89 -11.90
N MET A 15 3.37 -2.07 -12.54
CA MET A 15 2.25 -2.78 -11.94
C MET A 15 2.24 -4.24 -12.34
N LEU A 16 2.18 -5.12 -11.34
CA LEU A 16 1.97 -6.56 -11.49
C LEU A 16 0.57 -6.91 -10.97
N GLY A 17 -0.14 -7.73 -11.70
CA GLY A 17 -1.49 -8.17 -11.34
C GLY A 17 -2.21 -8.74 -12.54
N THR A 18 -3.50 -9.08 -12.38
CA THR A 18 -4.30 -9.68 -13.45
C THR A 18 -5.64 -8.98 -13.55
N VAL A 19 -6.06 -8.65 -14.76
CA VAL A 19 -7.40 -8.17 -15.11
C VAL A 19 -8.09 -9.17 -16.02
N GLY A 20 -9.41 -9.07 -16.17
CA GLY A 20 -10.15 -9.84 -17.17
C GLY A 20 -9.93 -9.33 -18.60
N GLU A 21 -10.22 -10.18 -19.60
CA GLU A 21 -10.35 -9.77 -21.00
C GLU A 21 -11.71 -9.09 -21.23
N ASP A 22 -11.94 -7.97 -20.54
CA ASP A 22 -13.21 -7.24 -20.56
C ASP A 22 -13.00 -5.71 -20.55
N ALA A 23 -14.10 -4.97 -20.72
CA ALA A 23 -14.06 -3.51 -20.79
C ALA A 23 -13.55 -2.86 -19.48
N PHE A 24 -13.76 -3.48 -18.32
CA PHE A 24 -13.25 -2.97 -17.04
C PHE A 24 -11.73 -3.11 -16.97
N GLY A 25 -11.19 -4.25 -17.45
CA GLY A 25 -9.75 -4.46 -17.57
C GLY A 25 -9.09 -3.43 -18.48
N ASP A 26 -9.70 -3.16 -19.65
CA ASP A 26 -9.20 -2.14 -20.57
C ASP A 26 -9.20 -0.75 -19.93
N GLN A 27 -10.29 -0.38 -19.24
CA GLN A 27 -10.40 0.90 -18.55
C GLN A 27 -9.40 1.03 -17.40
N MET A 28 -9.20 -0.03 -16.63
CA MET A 28 -8.25 -0.05 -15.51
C MET A 28 -6.82 0.18 -16.00
N ILE A 29 -6.39 -0.55 -17.04
CA ILE A 29 -5.05 -0.40 -17.63
C ILE A 29 -4.87 1.01 -18.20
N ALA A 30 -5.86 1.52 -18.93
CA ALA A 30 -5.79 2.88 -19.49
C ALA A 30 -5.65 3.93 -18.38
N ALA A 31 -6.48 3.84 -17.33
CA ALA A 31 -6.42 4.77 -16.21
C ALA A 31 -5.08 4.74 -15.45
N LEU A 32 -4.49 3.57 -15.27
CA LEU A 32 -3.16 3.43 -14.65
C LEU A 32 -2.07 4.04 -15.55
N ALA A 33 -2.12 3.78 -16.85
CA ALA A 33 -1.15 4.30 -17.81
C ALA A 33 -1.23 5.84 -17.95
N GLU A 34 -2.43 6.43 -17.89
CA GLU A 34 -2.62 7.89 -17.86
C GLU A 34 -1.92 8.54 -16.66
N GLU A 35 -1.84 7.83 -15.53
CA GLU A 35 -1.15 8.31 -14.33
C GLU A 35 0.35 7.89 -14.29
N GLY A 36 0.90 7.41 -15.42
CA GLY A 36 2.32 7.11 -15.56
C GLY A 36 2.78 5.76 -14.99
N VAL A 37 1.83 4.88 -14.64
CA VAL A 37 2.14 3.51 -14.20
C VAL A 37 2.43 2.64 -15.41
N GLN A 38 3.54 1.89 -15.39
CA GLN A 38 3.91 0.93 -16.42
C GLN A 38 3.04 -0.33 -16.27
N CYS A 39 2.25 -0.64 -17.31
CA CYS A 39 1.21 -1.67 -17.27
C CYS A 39 1.50 -2.89 -18.17
N GLU A 40 2.68 -2.96 -18.76
CA GLU A 40 3.07 -4.01 -19.71
C GLU A 40 3.09 -5.41 -19.09
N HIS A 41 3.15 -5.47 -17.77
CA HIS A 41 3.21 -6.71 -16.99
C HIS A 41 1.89 -7.01 -16.24
N ILE A 42 0.81 -6.33 -16.59
CA ILE A 42 -0.53 -6.70 -16.12
C ILE A 42 -1.04 -7.83 -17.02
N ALA A 43 -1.25 -9.00 -16.42
CA ALA A 43 -1.77 -10.18 -17.13
C ALA A 43 -3.26 -10.03 -17.45
N ARG A 44 -3.75 -10.76 -18.46
CA ARG A 44 -5.16 -10.80 -18.83
C ARG A 44 -5.71 -12.21 -18.71
N SER A 45 -6.83 -12.34 -18.00
CA SER A 45 -7.51 -13.62 -17.81
C SER A 45 -8.71 -13.75 -18.75
N ALA A 46 -8.71 -14.79 -19.59
CA ALA A 46 -9.87 -15.18 -20.37
C ALA A 46 -10.91 -15.96 -19.53
N LYS A 47 -10.58 -16.34 -18.29
CA LYS A 47 -11.40 -17.22 -17.43
C LYS A 47 -12.15 -16.44 -16.35
N CYS A 48 -11.56 -15.38 -15.85
CA CYS A 48 -12.12 -14.59 -14.75
C CYS A 48 -12.34 -13.14 -15.22
N PRO A 49 -13.48 -12.51 -14.90
CA PRO A 49 -13.70 -11.11 -15.19
C PRO A 49 -12.79 -10.23 -14.31
N THR A 50 -12.60 -8.98 -14.70
CA THR A 50 -11.92 -7.99 -13.87
C THR A 50 -12.65 -7.84 -12.53
N GLY A 51 -11.89 -7.79 -11.43
CA GLY A 51 -12.43 -7.56 -10.10
C GLY A 51 -13.17 -6.22 -10.00
N VAL A 52 -14.29 -6.21 -9.29
CA VAL A 52 -15.12 -5.01 -9.11
C VAL A 52 -15.49 -4.80 -7.65
N ALA A 53 -15.55 -3.54 -7.23
CA ALA A 53 -16.07 -3.14 -5.94
C ALA A 53 -17.39 -2.38 -6.13
N LEU A 54 -18.48 -2.92 -5.59
CA LEU A 54 -19.78 -2.26 -5.56
C LEU A 54 -19.93 -1.49 -4.25
N ILE A 55 -19.94 -0.16 -4.34
CA ILE A 55 -20.05 0.72 -3.18
C ILE A 55 -21.52 1.16 -3.06
N THR A 56 -22.21 0.67 -2.03
CA THR A 56 -23.59 1.06 -1.72
C THR A 56 -23.56 2.10 -0.60
N ARG A 57 -24.09 3.29 -0.86
CA ARG A 57 -24.22 4.37 0.12
C ARG A 57 -25.64 4.43 0.67
N VAL A 58 -25.79 4.28 2.00
CA VAL A 58 -27.09 4.35 2.68
C VAL A 58 -26.96 5.25 3.91
N LYS A 59 -27.67 6.37 3.93
CA LYS A 59 -27.76 7.30 5.09
C LYS A 59 -26.39 7.74 5.63
N GLY A 60 -25.38 7.87 4.78
CA GLY A 60 -24.02 8.29 5.18
C GLY A 60 -23.07 7.14 5.47
N ASP A 61 -23.55 5.89 5.53
CA ASP A 61 -22.72 4.69 5.66
C ASP A 61 -22.38 4.12 4.28
N ASN A 62 -21.20 3.54 4.13
CA ASN A 62 -20.75 2.85 2.94
C ASN A 62 -20.69 1.34 3.19
N PHE A 63 -21.37 0.57 2.35
CA PHE A 63 -21.22 -0.89 2.27
C PHE A 63 -20.48 -1.24 1.00
N ILE A 64 -19.35 -1.92 1.12
CA ILE A 64 -18.52 -2.32 -0.02
C ILE A 64 -18.65 -3.83 -0.20
N THR A 65 -19.18 -4.24 -1.35
CA THR A 65 -19.17 -5.64 -1.77
C THR A 65 -18.11 -5.80 -2.84
N ILE A 66 -17.17 -6.71 -2.63
CA ILE A 66 -16.05 -6.95 -3.55
C ILE A 66 -16.26 -8.30 -4.22
N ASP A 67 -16.20 -8.32 -5.55
CA ASP A 67 -15.91 -9.49 -6.35
C ASP A 67 -14.45 -9.37 -6.81
N SER A 68 -13.59 -10.23 -6.30
CA SER A 68 -12.15 -10.17 -6.57
C SER A 68 -11.80 -10.56 -8.02
N GLY A 69 -12.68 -11.30 -8.71
CA GLY A 69 -12.51 -11.67 -10.11
C GLY A 69 -11.08 -12.19 -10.41
N ALA A 70 -10.45 -11.57 -11.41
CA ALA A 70 -9.12 -11.94 -11.86
C ALA A 70 -7.98 -11.63 -10.87
N ASN A 71 -8.21 -10.89 -9.78
CA ASN A 71 -7.16 -10.61 -8.80
C ASN A 71 -6.53 -11.89 -8.23
N TYR A 72 -7.32 -12.95 -8.05
CA TYR A 72 -6.82 -14.24 -7.56
C TYR A 72 -6.23 -15.13 -8.67
N SER A 73 -6.16 -14.65 -9.90
CA SER A 73 -5.55 -15.37 -11.01
C SER A 73 -4.07 -15.02 -11.21
N THR A 74 -3.54 -14.10 -10.43
CA THR A 74 -2.11 -13.76 -10.48
C THR A 74 -1.29 -14.95 -10.01
N ASP A 75 -0.37 -15.41 -10.85
CA ASP A 75 0.47 -16.59 -10.61
C ASP A 75 1.88 -16.18 -10.16
N PHE A 76 2.46 -16.96 -9.23
CA PHE A 76 3.80 -16.67 -8.71
C PHE A 76 4.90 -16.76 -9.78
N ASP A 77 4.80 -17.73 -10.69
CA ASP A 77 5.83 -17.90 -11.74
C ASP A 77 5.83 -16.72 -12.72
N GLU A 78 4.67 -16.13 -12.99
CA GLU A 78 4.54 -14.90 -13.77
C GLU A 78 5.20 -13.73 -13.04
N VAL A 79 4.87 -13.52 -11.76
CA VAL A 79 5.49 -12.46 -10.92
C VAL A 79 7.00 -12.65 -10.87
N LYS A 80 7.46 -13.89 -10.59
CA LYS A 80 8.88 -14.22 -10.54
C LYS A 80 9.60 -13.91 -11.86
N THR A 81 8.98 -14.22 -12.98
CA THR A 81 9.55 -13.94 -14.31
C THR A 81 9.79 -12.43 -14.50
N VAL A 82 8.85 -11.60 -14.07
CA VAL A 82 9.01 -10.14 -14.15
C VAL A 82 10.08 -9.64 -13.19
N LEU A 83 10.11 -10.14 -11.96
CA LEU A 83 11.16 -9.80 -11.01
C LEU A 83 12.55 -10.24 -11.50
N ASP A 84 12.66 -11.42 -12.15
CA ASP A 84 13.90 -11.89 -12.77
C ASP A 84 14.41 -10.94 -13.87
N ALA A 85 13.49 -10.32 -14.60
CA ALA A 85 13.82 -9.47 -15.74
C ALA A 85 14.09 -8.00 -15.36
N LEU A 86 13.42 -7.46 -14.34
CA LEU A 86 13.38 -6.02 -14.08
C LEU A 86 13.93 -5.61 -12.73
N ALA A 87 13.83 -6.48 -11.70
CA ALA A 87 14.13 -6.08 -10.33
C ALA A 87 15.63 -5.90 -10.09
N GLU A 88 15.99 -4.78 -9.50
CA GLU A 88 17.34 -4.48 -9.04
C GLU A 88 17.37 -4.36 -7.51
N GLY A 89 18.54 -4.59 -6.91
CA GLY A 89 18.72 -4.40 -5.48
C GLY A 89 18.49 -2.93 -5.09
N GLY A 90 17.64 -2.72 -4.09
CA GLY A 90 17.23 -1.39 -3.64
C GLY A 90 15.92 -0.88 -4.26
N ASP A 91 15.38 -1.55 -5.28
CA ASP A 91 14.00 -1.28 -5.72
C ASP A 91 12.99 -1.60 -4.62
N VAL A 92 11.80 -1.03 -4.70
CA VAL A 92 10.72 -1.28 -3.75
C VAL A 92 9.73 -2.30 -4.29
N PHE A 93 9.48 -3.36 -3.53
CA PHE A 93 8.37 -4.27 -3.75
C PHE A 93 7.24 -3.94 -2.78
N LEU A 94 6.12 -3.43 -3.28
CA LEU A 94 4.94 -3.07 -2.49
C LEU A 94 3.78 -3.98 -2.82
N CYS A 95 3.17 -4.61 -1.81
CA CYS A 95 1.99 -5.45 -1.97
C CYS A 95 0.94 -5.23 -0.88
N GLN A 96 -0.27 -5.73 -1.16
CA GLN A 96 -1.43 -5.79 -0.28
C GLN A 96 -1.96 -7.24 -0.25
N LEU A 97 -3.12 -7.47 0.38
CA LEU A 97 -3.72 -8.81 0.49
C LEU A 97 -4.99 -8.97 -0.38
N GLU A 98 -5.05 -8.27 -1.50
CA GLU A 98 -6.19 -8.31 -2.44
C GLU A 98 -5.98 -9.27 -3.61
N CYS A 99 -4.83 -9.92 -3.69
CA CYS A 99 -4.50 -10.99 -4.61
C CYS A 99 -4.44 -12.35 -3.90
N ASP A 100 -4.07 -13.41 -4.63
CA ASP A 100 -3.84 -14.71 -3.99
C ASP A 100 -2.79 -14.58 -2.89
N PHE A 101 -3.13 -15.09 -1.71
CA PHE A 101 -2.33 -14.88 -0.52
C PHE A 101 -0.98 -15.61 -0.59
N ASP A 102 -0.99 -16.86 -1.05
CA ASP A 102 0.23 -17.66 -1.08
C ASP A 102 1.17 -17.13 -2.16
N THR A 103 0.64 -16.72 -3.31
CA THR A 103 1.39 -16.02 -4.37
C THR A 103 2.00 -14.72 -3.83
N THR A 104 1.23 -13.92 -3.09
CA THR A 104 1.72 -12.65 -2.53
C THR A 104 2.85 -12.88 -1.54
N MET A 105 2.74 -13.88 -0.64
CA MET A 105 3.79 -14.20 0.32
C MET A 105 5.07 -14.72 -0.37
N GLN A 106 4.94 -15.57 -1.37
CA GLN A 106 6.07 -16.08 -2.15
C GLN A 106 6.77 -14.97 -2.92
N ALA A 107 6.00 -14.07 -3.55
CA ALA A 107 6.54 -12.92 -4.28
C ALA A 107 7.32 -11.97 -3.36
N LEU A 108 6.80 -11.72 -2.15
CA LEU A 108 7.44 -10.87 -1.16
C LEU A 108 8.79 -11.45 -0.71
N ILE A 109 8.85 -12.75 -0.37
CA ILE A 109 10.11 -13.40 -0.01
C ILE A 109 11.10 -13.35 -1.17
N ASN A 110 10.64 -13.66 -2.39
CA ASN A 110 11.48 -13.62 -3.58
C ASN A 110 12.04 -12.22 -3.84
N ALA A 111 11.26 -11.17 -3.63
CA ALA A 111 11.72 -9.79 -3.72
C ALA A 111 12.78 -9.47 -2.66
N HIS A 112 12.55 -9.88 -1.40
CA HIS A 112 13.50 -9.70 -0.31
C HIS A 112 14.83 -10.41 -0.59
N GLU A 113 14.81 -11.65 -1.05
CA GLU A 113 16.01 -12.41 -1.41
C GLU A 113 16.84 -11.78 -2.54
N ARG A 114 16.21 -10.91 -3.36
CA ARG A 114 16.87 -10.10 -4.40
C ARG A 114 17.47 -8.80 -3.88
N GLY A 115 17.27 -8.48 -2.59
CA GLY A 115 17.71 -7.23 -2.00
C GLY A 115 16.81 -6.03 -2.32
N MET A 116 15.58 -6.28 -2.75
CA MET A 116 14.57 -5.23 -2.85
C MET A 116 14.10 -4.82 -1.44
N TYR A 117 13.64 -3.59 -1.31
CA TYR A 117 12.99 -3.08 -0.10
C TYR A 117 11.53 -3.53 -0.07
N THR A 118 11.19 -4.45 0.81
CA THR A 118 9.88 -5.08 0.85
C THR A 118 8.91 -4.35 1.75
N VAL A 119 7.75 -3.98 1.18
CA VAL A 119 6.70 -3.22 1.86
C VAL A 119 5.37 -3.96 1.74
N ILE A 120 4.68 -4.14 2.86
CA ILE A 120 3.32 -4.67 2.86
C ILE A 120 2.35 -3.74 3.59
N ASN A 121 1.18 -3.56 2.98
CA ASN A 121 -0.03 -3.10 3.67
C ASN A 121 -0.98 -4.30 3.75
N PRO A 122 -1.18 -4.92 4.92
CA PRO A 122 -1.99 -6.13 5.07
C PRO A 122 -3.50 -5.83 5.03
N ALA A 123 -3.94 -5.16 3.97
CA ALA A 123 -5.32 -4.81 3.67
C ALA A 123 -5.85 -5.67 2.49
N PRO A 124 -7.06 -6.26 2.59
CA PRO A 124 -7.94 -6.29 3.77
C PRO A 124 -7.28 -6.99 4.96
N ALA A 125 -7.64 -6.53 6.17
CA ALA A 125 -6.97 -6.94 7.40
C ALA A 125 -6.93 -8.46 7.58
N ARG A 126 -5.73 -9.03 7.61
CA ARG A 126 -5.47 -10.46 7.78
C ARG A 126 -4.16 -10.66 8.55
N LYS A 127 -4.11 -11.67 9.43
CA LYS A 127 -2.87 -12.05 10.11
C LYS A 127 -1.82 -12.51 9.11
N LEU A 128 -0.61 -12.02 9.29
CA LEU A 128 0.55 -12.47 8.52
C LEU A 128 1.18 -13.69 9.19
N PRO A 129 1.68 -14.67 8.43
CA PRO A 129 2.44 -15.79 8.98
C PRO A 129 3.73 -15.30 9.64
N GLU A 130 4.11 -15.91 10.78
CA GLU A 130 5.33 -15.51 11.49
C GLU A 130 6.60 -15.66 10.62
N TRP A 131 6.62 -16.64 9.72
CA TRP A 131 7.76 -16.88 8.85
C TRP A 131 7.98 -15.81 7.78
N VAL A 132 6.98 -14.97 7.49
CA VAL A 132 7.14 -13.86 6.52
C VAL A 132 7.69 -12.60 7.17
N LEU A 133 7.46 -12.41 8.48
CA LEU A 133 7.77 -11.15 9.17
C LEU A 133 9.25 -10.72 9.06
N PRO A 134 10.25 -11.65 9.14
CA PRO A 134 11.65 -11.28 8.97
C PRO A 134 12.04 -10.85 7.53
N HIS A 135 11.15 -11.04 6.57
CA HIS A 135 11.35 -10.62 5.17
C HIS A 135 10.65 -9.29 4.84
N LEU A 136 10.13 -8.59 5.86
CA LEU A 136 9.44 -7.32 5.72
C LEU A 136 10.33 -6.17 6.18
N ASP A 137 10.74 -5.32 5.26
CA ASP A 137 11.48 -4.11 5.60
C ASP A 137 10.54 -3.03 6.16
N LEU A 138 9.29 -2.98 5.67
CA LEU A 138 8.28 -2.04 6.13
C LEU A 138 6.88 -2.67 6.14
N VAL A 139 6.20 -2.53 7.27
CA VAL A 139 4.76 -2.82 7.40
C VAL A 139 4.04 -1.50 7.65
N VAL A 140 3.03 -1.19 6.83
CA VAL A 140 2.18 -0.01 7.00
C VAL A 140 0.77 -0.47 7.34
N ILE A 141 0.26 -0.07 8.50
CA ILE A 141 -1.02 -0.52 9.07
C ILE A 141 -1.83 0.65 9.62
N ASN A 142 -3.14 0.52 9.55
CA ASN A 142 -4.06 1.40 10.26
C ASN A 142 -4.37 0.87 11.67
N GLU A 143 -5.25 1.55 12.41
CA GLU A 143 -5.61 1.20 13.79
C GLU A 143 -6.24 -0.19 13.89
N GLY A 144 -7.14 -0.55 12.99
CA GLY A 144 -7.80 -1.86 12.97
C GLY A 144 -6.85 -2.99 12.56
N GLU A 145 -6.00 -2.75 11.58
CA GLU A 145 -4.95 -3.69 11.16
C GLU A 145 -3.91 -3.90 12.27
N CYS A 146 -3.56 -2.82 13.00
CA CYS A 146 -2.68 -2.87 14.16
C CYS A 146 -3.26 -3.78 15.25
N GLU A 147 -4.52 -3.60 15.62
CA GLU A 147 -5.20 -4.45 16.61
C GLU A 147 -5.26 -5.91 16.16
N LEU A 148 -5.60 -6.15 14.87
CA LEU A 148 -5.68 -7.52 14.34
C LEU A 148 -4.33 -8.26 14.39
N LEU A 149 -3.25 -7.56 14.03
CA LEU A 149 -1.90 -8.16 13.96
C LEU A 149 -1.28 -8.37 15.33
N THR A 150 -1.49 -7.43 16.26
CA THR A 150 -0.79 -7.40 17.55
C THR A 150 -1.67 -7.71 18.74
N GLY A 151 -2.99 -7.62 18.60
CA GLY A 151 -3.94 -7.66 19.71
C GLY A 151 -4.00 -6.36 20.51
N ILE A 152 -3.33 -5.29 20.07
CA ILE A 152 -3.24 -4.00 20.75
C ILE A 152 -3.87 -2.93 19.85
N TYR A 153 -4.96 -2.31 20.31
CA TYR A 153 -5.51 -1.13 19.64
C TYR A 153 -4.67 0.11 19.99
N PRO A 154 -4.23 0.92 18.99
CA PRO A 154 -3.32 2.05 19.20
C PRO A 154 -4.09 3.31 19.67
N GLU A 155 -4.62 3.29 20.90
CA GLU A 155 -5.39 4.40 21.48
C GLU A 155 -4.53 5.64 21.72
N ASP A 156 -3.29 5.43 22.17
CA ASP A 156 -2.33 6.47 22.51
C ASP A 156 -0.90 6.13 22.04
N GLU A 157 0.06 6.99 22.35
CA GLU A 157 1.45 6.78 21.97
C GLU A 157 2.07 5.53 22.61
N ASN A 158 1.70 5.19 23.86
CA ASN A 158 2.27 4.05 24.56
C ASN A 158 1.76 2.73 23.98
N SER A 159 0.46 2.61 23.76
CA SER A 159 -0.16 1.44 23.14
C SER A 159 0.33 1.26 21.70
N THR A 160 0.44 2.35 20.93
CA THR A 160 1.00 2.32 19.58
C THR A 160 2.45 1.84 19.59
N ARG A 161 3.28 2.35 20.48
CA ARG A 161 4.68 1.94 20.64
C ARG A 161 4.78 0.45 20.98
N SER A 162 3.99 -0.03 21.94
CA SER A 162 3.97 -1.44 22.33
C SER A 162 3.58 -2.37 21.18
N ALA A 163 2.60 -1.98 20.37
CA ALA A 163 2.21 -2.74 19.17
C ALA A 163 3.34 -2.80 18.13
N MET A 164 4.02 -1.67 17.89
CA MET A 164 5.16 -1.61 16.98
C MET A 164 6.33 -2.47 17.46
N GLU A 165 6.67 -2.38 18.76
CA GLU A 165 7.76 -3.17 19.36
C GLU A 165 7.51 -4.67 19.19
N GLN A 166 6.26 -5.12 19.30
CA GLN A 166 5.90 -6.52 19.08
C GLN A 166 6.23 -6.97 17.65
N LEU A 167 5.90 -6.16 16.62
CA LEU A 167 6.19 -6.47 15.23
C LEU A 167 7.69 -6.38 14.91
N ILE A 168 8.39 -5.40 15.47
CA ILE A 168 9.86 -5.29 15.35
C ILE A 168 10.54 -6.52 15.99
N HIS A 169 10.12 -6.95 17.17
CA HIS A 169 10.66 -8.15 17.81
C HIS A 169 10.35 -9.44 17.02
N ALA A 170 9.27 -9.46 16.25
CA ALA A 170 8.93 -10.56 15.36
C ALA A 170 9.74 -10.55 14.04
N GLY A 171 10.60 -9.55 13.83
CA GLY A 171 11.55 -9.49 12.71
C GLY A 171 11.26 -8.43 11.65
N VAL A 172 10.19 -7.66 11.77
CA VAL A 172 9.89 -6.55 10.84
C VAL A 172 10.93 -5.43 10.99
N GLY A 173 11.46 -4.91 9.89
CA GLY A 173 12.48 -3.86 9.91
C GLY A 173 11.97 -2.50 10.37
N THR A 174 10.82 -2.08 9.84
CA THR A 174 10.15 -0.80 10.14
C THR A 174 8.65 -1.02 10.23
N VAL A 175 8.01 -0.39 11.20
CA VAL A 175 6.54 -0.41 11.37
C VAL A 175 6.02 1.01 11.32
N ALA A 176 5.05 1.28 10.44
CA ALA A 176 4.32 2.53 10.34
C ALA A 176 2.86 2.29 10.71
N VAL A 177 2.33 3.03 11.68
CA VAL A 177 0.92 3.01 12.07
C VAL A 177 0.29 4.34 11.70
N THR A 178 -0.73 4.30 10.83
CA THR A 178 -1.54 5.47 10.49
C THR A 178 -2.71 5.60 11.46
N LEU A 179 -2.95 6.81 11.95
CA LEU A 179 -3.85 7.12 13.07
C LEU A 179 -4.90 8.19 12.68
N GLY A 180 -5.28 8.21 11.40
CA GLY A 180 -6.24 9.17 10.86
C GLY A 180 -5.79 10.62 11.09
N GLU A 181 -6.66 11.44 11.69
CA GLU A 181 -6.35 12.84 11.99
C GLU A 181 -5.22 13.03 13.03
N ARG A 182 -4.88 12.00 13.78
CA ARG A 182 -3.71 11.99 14.70
C ARG A 182 -2.38 11.85 13.96
N GLY A 183 -2.40 11.62 12.63
CA GLY A 183 -1.23 11.47 11.78
C GLY A 183 -0.70 10.06 11.72
N SER A 184 0.59 9.88 11.88
CA SER A 184 1.24 8.58 11.87
C SER A 184 2.38 8.49 12.86
N MET A 185 2.67 7.26 13.29
CA MET A 185 3.82 6.92 14.10
C MET A 185 4.63 5.84 13.39
N VAL A 186 5.94 5.94 13.45
CA VAL A 186 6.84 4.99 12.80
C VAL A 186 7.95 4.59 13.76
N MET A 187 8.27 3.31 13.77
CA MET A 187 9.41 2.75 14.50
C MET A 187 10.36 2.06 13.52
N SER A 188 11.62 2.45 13.55
CA SER A 188 12.68 1.88 12.73
C SER A 188 14.02 1.92 13.47
N GLN A 189 14.75 0.81 13.50
CA GLN A 189 16.09 0.72 14.09
C GLN A 189 16.19 1.31 15.51
N GLY A 190 15.17 1.13 16.35
CA GLY A 190 15.08 1.66 17.70
C GLY A 190 14.73 3.15 17.80
N HIS A 191 14.58 3.85 16.67
CA HIS A 191 14.10 5.23 16.61
C HIS A 191 12.59 5.28 16.45
N PHE A 192 11.98 6.28 17.07
CA PHE A 192 10.54 6.51 17.01
C PHE A 192 10.25 7.89 16.43
N PHE A 193 9.45 7.91 15.39
CA PHE A 193 9.07 9.10 14.64
C PHE A 193 7.57 9.33 14.76
N LYS A 194 7.16 10.59 14.77
CA LYS A 194 5.76 11.00 14.74
C LYS A 194 5.59 12.09 13.70
N SER A 195 4.60 11.93 12.84
CA SER A 195 4.22 12.94 11.86
C SER A 195 2.78 13.35 12.06
N VAL A 196 2.53 14.66 12.16
CA VAL A 196 1.20 15.22 12.36
C VAL A 196 0.74 15.89 11.08
N PRO A 197 -0.47 15.60 10.58
CA PRO A 197 -0.96 16.18 9.34
C PRO A 197 -1.22 17.67 9.49
N PRO A 198 -1.12 18.45 8.41
CA PRO A 198 -1.62 19.82 8.39
C PRO A 198 -3.12 19.82 8.64
N GLN A 199 -3.63 20.91 9.23
CA GLN A 199 -5.07 21.08 9.40
C GLN A 199 -5.72 21.32 8.03
N VAL A 200 -6.65 20.43 7.67
CA VAL A 200 -7.41 20.49 6.43
C VAL A 200 -8.91 20.30 6.70
N SER A 201 -9.75 20.75 5.80
CA SER A 201 -11.18 20.42 5.83
C SER A 201 -11.40 19.13 5.05
N ALA A 202 -11.39 17.99 5.74
CA ALA A 202 -11.63 16.70 5.13
C ALA A 202 -13.07 16.61 4.58
N ILE A 203 -13.20 16.16 3.33
CA ILE A 203 -14.47 15.95 2.63
C ILE A 203 -14.72 14.47 2.42
N ASP A 204 -13.67 13.72 2.01
CA ASP A 204 -13.72 12.30 1.72
C ASP A 204 -12.39 11.66 2.11
N THR A 205 -12.41 10.68 3.00
CA THR A 205 -11.21 9.99 3.46
C THR A 205 -10.83 8.78 2.59
N THR A 206 -11.58 8.53 1.53
CA THR A 206 -11.27 7.47 0.56
C THR A 206 -9.86 7.66 0.01
N CYS A 207 -9.09 6.58 -0.07
CA CYS A 207 -7.73 6.58 -0.62
C CYS A 207 -6.66 7.35 0.21
N ALA A 208 -7.00 7.88 1.40
CA ALA A 208 -6.02 8.58 2.23
C ALA A 208 -4.86 7.66 2.67
N GLY A 209 -5.17 6.43 3.08
CA GLY A 209 -4.19 5.41 3.43
C GLY A 209 -3.32 5.00 2.23
N ASP A 210 -3.93 4.78 1.07
CA ASP A 210 -3.21 4.45 -0.16
C ASP A 210 -2.27 5.58 -0.58
N THR A 211 -2.75 6.84 -0.45
CA THR A 211 -1.93 8.03 -0.72
C THR A 211 -0.74 8.11 0.22
N TYR A 212 -0.94 7.84 1.52
CA TYR A 212 0.14 7.81 2.51
C TYR A 212 1.20 6.77 2.13
N ILE A 213 0.78 5.54 1.82
CA ILE A 213 1.68 4.43 1.47
C ILE A 213 2.44 4.74 0.17
N GLY A 214 1.72 5.16 -0.88
CA GLY A 214 2.32 5.53 -2.16
C GLY A 214 3.35 6.66 -2.02
N ALA A 215 3.04 7.70 -1.22
CA ALA A 215 3.97 8.79 -0.93
C ALA A 215 5.21 8.33 -0.17
N LEU A 216 5.03 7.46 0.82
CA LEU A 216 6.13 6.93 1.64
C LEU A 216 7.12 6.13 0.79
N VAL A 217 6.61 5.21 -0.06
CA VAL A 217 7.47 4.42 -0.94
C VAL A 217 8.09 5.26 -2.07
N ALA A 218 7.38 6.27 -2.58
CA ALA A 218 7.94 7.21 -3.55
C ALA A 218 9.08 8.03 -2.95
N GLY A 219 8.96 8.47 -1.70
CA GLY A 219 10.04 9.14 -0.97
C GLY A 219 11.27 8.23 -0.84
N TYR A 220 11.07 6.99 -0.43
CA TYR A 220 12.15 6.00 -0.31
C TYR A 220 12.84 5.75 -1.66
N SER A 221 12.09 5.48 -2.73
CA SER A 221 12.65 5.20 -4.07
C SER A 221 13.44 6.38 -4.64
N ARG A 222 13.18 7.60 -4.16
CA ARG A 222 13.90 8.82 -4.52
C ARG A 222 15.10 9.11 -3.60
N GLY A 223 15.42 8.22 -2.66
CA GLY A 223 16.54 8.37 -1.73
C GLY A 223 16.32 9.43 -0.64
N MET A 224 15.07 9.75 -0.33
CA MET A 224 14.73 10.65 0.79
C MET A 224 14.99 9.94 2.14
N THR A 225 15.29 10.73 3.17
CA THR A 225 15.32 10.17 4.54
C THR A 225 13.93 9.68 4.96
N LEU A 226 13.88 8.79 5.96
CA LEU A 226 12.60 8.30 6.48
C LEU A 226 11.73 9.45 6.98
N GLU A 227 12.31 10.40 7.73
CA GLU A 227 11.58 11.57 8.24
C GLU A 227 10.96 12.40 7.11
N ALA A 228 11.74 12.74 6.09
CA ALA A 228 11.26 13.52 4.96
C ALA A 228 10.17 12.78 4.16
N SER A 229 10.29 11.45 4.03
CA SER A 229 9.27 10.61 3.40
C SER A 229 7.97 10.58 4.22
N LEU A 230 8.07 10.51 5.55
CA LEU A 230 6.92 10.55 6.47
C LEU A 230 6.18 11.90 6.44
N GLU A 231 6.91 13.00 6.44
CA GLU A 231 6.33 14.34 6.32
C GLU A 231 5.57 14.49 5.01
N THR A 232 6.19 14.04 3.90
CA THR A 232 5.58 14.04 2.56
C THR A 232 4.33 13.16 2.53
N ALA A 233 4.40 11.94 3.07
CA ALA A 233 3.29 10.99 3.10
C ALA A 233 2.10 11.52 3.92
N THR A 234 2.39 12.09 5.09
CA THR A 234 1.35 12.67 5.96
C THR A 234 0.69 13.88 5.29
N LYS A 235 1.46 14.75 4.62
CA LYS A 235 0.93 15.90 3.89
C LYS A 235 0.09 15.48 2.69
N ALA A 236 0.60 14.55 1.87
CA ALA A 236 -0.12 14.04 0.69
C ALA A 236 -1.44 13.38 1.08
N SER A 237 -1.42 12.53 2.11
CA SER A 237 -2.61 11.88 2.64
C SER A 237 -3.65 12.88 3.13
N ALA A 238 -3.24 13.92 3.87
CA ALA A 238 -4.15 14.97 4.34
C ALA A 238 -4.77 15.73 3.16
N LEU A 239 -3.98 16.09 2.14
CA LEU A 239 -4.49 16.78 0.94
C LEU A 239 -5.47 15.90 0.15
N ALA A 240 -5.24 14.60 0.05
CA ALA A 240 -6.16 13.68 -0.61
C ALA A 240 -7.56 13.74 0.03
N THR A 241 -7.66 13.89 1.34
CA THR A 241 -8.97 13.99 2.02
C THR A 241 -9.77 15.25 1.69
N THR A 242 -9.17 16.26 1.07
CA THR A 242 -9.85 17.51 0.70
C THR A 242 -10.60 17.44 -0.64
N LYS A 243 -10.48 16.33 -1.35
CA LYS A 243 -11.11 16.10 -2.66
C LYS A 243 -11.98 14.85 -2.59
N VAL A 244 -13.06 14.79 -3.36
CA VAL A 244 -13.92 13.61 -3.48
C VAL A 244 -13.30 12.60 -4.45
N GLY A 245 -13.40 11.32 -4.13
CA GLY A 245 -12.97 10.21 -4.99
C GLY A 245 -11.68 9.53 -4.54
N ALA A 246 -11.28 8.48 -5.24
CA ALA A 246 -10.08 7.70 -4.94
C ALA A 246 -8.85 8.28 -5.67
N GLN A 247 -8.50 7.75 -6.84
CA GLN A 247 -7.30 8.18 -7.59
C GLN A 247 -7.29 9.66 -7.98
N GLN A 248 -8.48 10.26 -8.17
CA GLN A 248 -8.62 11.68 -8.51
C GLN A 248 -8.30 12.61 -7.34
N SER A 249 -8.41 12.13 -6.11
CA SER A 249 -8.10 12.92 -4.91
C SER A 249 -6.59 12.99 -4.62
N ILE A 250 -5.82 12.04 -5.13
CA ILE A 250 -4.38 11.92 -4.88
C ILE A 250 -3.65 13.14 -5.49
N PRO A 251 -2.88 13.90 -4.69
CA PRO A 251 -2.14 15.05 -5.17
C PRO A 251 -0.93 14.62 -6.02
N TYR A 252 -0.53 15.49 -6.94
CA TYR A 252 0.76 15.38 -7.59
C TYR A 252 1.89 15.97 -6.73
N LEU A 253 3.11 15.57 -7.00
CA LEU A 253 4.29 16.02 -6.24
C LEU A 253 4.42 17.55 -6.18
N HIS A 254 4.07 18.26 -7.26
CA HIS A 254 4.16 19.72 -7.32
C HIS A 254 3.05 20.44 -6.52
N GLU A 255 2.05 19.73 -6.01
CA GLU A 255 0.98 20.28 -5.17
C GLU A 255 1.37 20.21 -3.67
N LEU A 256 2.45 19.49 -3.33
CA LEU A 256 3.00 19.38 -1.98
C LEU A 256 3.98 20.51 -1.71
#